data_88e0855a6f8217bfe56a9d6e26c330e6
#
_entry.id   88e0855a6f8217bfe56a9d6e26c330e6
#
_cell.length_a   1.000
_cell.length_b   1.000
_cell.length_c   1.000
_cell.angle_alpha   90.00
_cell.angle_beta   90.00
_cell.angle_gamma   90.00
#
_symmetry.space_group_name_H-M   'P 1'
#
loop_
_entity.id
_entity.type
_entity.pdbx_description
1 polymer ?
#
loop_
_entity_poly.entity_id
_entity_poly.type
_entity_poly.pdbx_seq_one_letter_code
_entity_poly.pdbx_strand_id
1 'polypeptide(L)'
;MIFVTGDTHGDIDKAKLGADEWPVGQTLSRDDYLIVCGDFGAIWYGDHRDEELLAWYEAQPWTTLFVDGNHENYDLIDTFPVTERFGGKVQVMPDTDHVIHLMRGEVYDLPVEAGETVRAFVMGGASSTDRMWRVDGRSWWAREMPSDAEYANATANLKRMGFQVDYVFTHDVPHEALLDTSVFDYAAGSDIRRGNELVGFLQWVDDELDKDRLKMWYAGHHHVDSMVKDGQHCVLYQQVVPLGEGPKW
;
A
#
# COMPACT_ATOMS: atom_id res chain seq x y z
N MET A 1 -0.41 8.66 15.95
CA MET A 1 0.33 7.39 15.69
C MET A 1 0.03 6.90 14.27
N ILE A 2 0.91 6.06 13.68
CA ILE A 2 0.63 5.38 12.39
C ILE A 2 0.79 3.88 12.59
N PHE A 3 -0.14 3.10 12.02
CA PHE A 3 -0.09 1.64 11.95
C PHE A 3 -0.10 1.21 10.47
N VAL A 4 0.44 0.04 10.18
CA VAL A 4 0.55 -0.49 8.81
C VAL A 4 0.07 -1.93 8.76
N THR A 5 -0.61 -2.29 7.70
CA THR A 5 -1.01 -3.67 7.36
C THR A 5 -0.97 -3.88 5.84
N GLY A 6 -1.02 -5.12 5.38
CA GLY A 6 -1.25 -5.47 3.97
C GLY A 6 -2.74 -5.67 3.66
N ASP A 7 -3.00 -6.18 2.56
CA ASP A 7 -4.21 -6.65 1.88
C ASP A 7 -5.46 -6.83 2.75
N THR A 8 -6.51 -6.07 2.53
CA THR A 8 -7.78 -6.22 3.24
C THR A 8 -8.88 -6.88 2.39
N HIS A 9 -8.70 -6.90 1.06
CA HIS A 9 -9.61 -7.54 0.10
C HIS A 9 -11.09 -7.28 0.40
N GLY A 10 -11.45 -6.04 0.69
CA GLY A 10 -12.81 -5.67 1.07
C GLY A 10 -13.28 -6.40 2.33
N ASP A 11 -14.31 -7.24 2.21
CA ASP A 11 -14.85 -8.00 3.36
C ASP A 11 -14.05 -9.25 3.74
N ILE A 12 -13.12 -9.71 2.89
CA ILE A 12 -12.45 -11.01 3.08
C ILE A 12 -11.52 -10.98 4.28
N ASP A 13 -10.59 -10.00 4.32
CA ASP A 13 -9.54 -9.93 5.34
C ASP A 13 -9.73 -8.76 6.32
N LYS A 14 -10.82 -7.98 6.17
CA LYS A 14 -11.14 -6.85 7.04
C LYS A 14 -11.27 -7.23 8.52
N ALA A 15 -11.61 -8.49 8.81
CA ALA A 15 -11.80 -8.97 10.18
C ALA A 15 -10.58 -8.74 11.07
N LYS A 16 -9.36 -8.76 10.51
CA LYS A 16 -8.12 -8.46 11.24
C LYS A 16 -8.06 -7.05 11.85
N LEU A 17 -8.90 -6.12 11.35
CA LEU A 17 -9.05 -4.76 11.87
C LEU A 17 -10.14 -4.63 12.93
N GLY A 18 -10.85 -5.72 13.21
CA GLY A 18 -11.91 -5.76 14.22
C GLY A 18 -11.38 -5.63 15.65
N ALA A 19 -12.27 -5.26 16.57
CA ALA A 19 -11.91 -5.02 17.97
C ALA A 19 -11.32 -6.26 18.67
N ASP A 20 -11.70 -7.46 18.26
CA ASP A 20 -11.20 -8.71 18.85
C ASP A 20 -9.77 -9.04 18.38
N GLU A 21 -9.46 -8.78 17.11
CA GLU A 21 -8.14 -9.09 16.52
C GLU A 21 -7.14 -7.94 16.71
N TRP A 22 -7.64 -6.70 16.66
CA TRP A 22 -6.81 -5.50 16.83
C TRP A 22 -7.44 -4.50 17.82
N PRO A 23 -7.45 -4.85 19.14
CA PRO A 23 -8.07 -4.01 20.17
C PRO A 23 -7.42 -2.63 20.30
N VAL A 24 -6.14 -2.46 19.93
CA VAL A 24 -5.45 -1.17 19.92
C VAL A 24 -6.15 -0.19 18.97
N GLY A 25 -6.66 -0.67 17.84
CA GLY A 25 -7.41 0.16 16.89
C GLY A 25 -8.56 0.92 17.52
N GLN A 26 -9.25 0.31 18.50
CA GLN A 26 -10.38 0.94 19.18
C GLN A 26 -9.99 2.07 20.15
N THR A 27 -8.70 2.23 20.44
CA THR A 27 -8.16 3.30 21.31
C THR A 27 -7.65 4.50 20.54
N LEU A 28 -7.65 4.41 19.19
CA LEU A 28 -7.14 5.44 18.31
C LEU A 28 -8.13 6.61 18.14
N SER A 29 -7.68 7.65 17.50
CA SER A 29 -8.45 8.85 17.13
C SER A 29 -8.33 9.15 15.64
N ARG A 30 -9.08 10.12 15.13
CA ARG A 30 -8.99 10.57 13.72
C ARG A 30 -7.63 11.15 13.33
N ASP A 31 -6.81 11.52 14.30
CA ASP A 31 -5.43 11.98 14.10
C ASP A 31 -4.43 10.82 14.04
N ASP A 32 -4.89 9.58 14.23
CA ASP A 32 -4.11 8.37 14.07
C ASP A 32 -4.44 7.72 12.73
N TYR A 33 -3.46 7.06 12.12
CA TYR A 33 -3.58 6.54 10.76
C TYR A 33 -3.36 5.03 10.71
N LEU A 34 -4.17 4.36 9.89
CA LEU A 34 -3.91 3.00 9.43
C LEU A 34 -3.56 3.06 7.94
N ILE A 35 -2.39 2.55 7.56
CA ILE A 35 -1.98 2.43 6.16
C ILE A 35 -2.17 0.99 5.70
N VAL A 36 -2.96 0.78 4.64
CA VAL A 36 -3.16 -0.51 3.97
C VAL A 36 -2.28 -0.55 2.73
N CYS A 37 -1.33 -1.48 2.67
CA CYS A 37 -0.36 -1.62 1.59
C CYS A 37 -0.92 -2.42 0.40
N GLY A 38 -1.95 -1.89 -0.24
CA GLY A 38 -2.59 -2.44 -1.43
C GLY A 38 -3.68 -3.46 -1.17
N ASP A 39 -4.36 -3.85 -2.23
CA ASP A 39 -5.51 -4.75 -2.21
C ASP A 39 -6.53 -4.34 -1.13
N PHE A 40 -6.84 -3.04 -1.13
CA PHE A 40 -7.83 -2.47 -0.21
C PHE A 40 -9.20 -3.09 -0.46
N GLY A 41 -9.58 -3.21 -1.73
CA GLY A 41 -10.75 -3.96 -2.19
C GLY A 41 -12.10 -3.39 -1.78
N ALA A 42 -12.16 -2.19 -1.18
CA ALA A 42 -13.42 -1.55 -0.83
C ALA A 42 -14.04 -0.74 -1.98
N ILE A 43 -13.34 -0.66 -3.12
CA ILE A 43 -13.80 -0.04 -4.36
C ILE A 43 -13.75 -1.11 -5.46
N TRP A 44 -14.79 -1.94 -5.54
CA TRP A 44 -14.79 -3.11 -6.44
C TRP A 44 -16.03 -3.23 -7.29
N TYR A 45 -17.21 -3.14 -6.69
CA TYR A 45 -18.48 -3.46 -7.34
C TYR A 45 -19.16 -2.26 -8.02
N GLY A 46 -18.93 -1.05 -7.52
CA GLY A 46 -19.63 0.16 -7.95
C GLY A 46 -21.09 0.21 -7.51
N ASP A 47 -21.43 -0.45 -6.42
CA ASP A 47 -22.78 -0.49 -5.87
C ASP A 47 -22.76 -0.39 -4.32
N HIS A 48 -23.93 -0.61 -3.70
CA HIS A 48 -24.13 -0.49 -2.25
C HIS A 48 -23.15 -1.31 -1.40
N ARG A 49 -22.51 -2.36 -1.93
CA ARG A 49 -21.49 -3.16 -1.21
C ARG A 49 -20.24 -2.34 -0.93
N ASP A 50 -19.82 -1.55 -1.90
CA ASP A 50 -18.69 -0.63 -1.73
C ASP A 50 -19.07 0.50 -0.77
N GLU A 51 -20.30 1.03 -0.86
CA GLU A 51 -20.83 2.03 0.07
C GLU A 51 -20.85 1.53 1.52
N GLU A 52 -21.30 0.29 1.75
CA GLU A 52 -21.30 -0.35 3.07
C GLU A 52 -19.89 -0.54 3.62
N LEU A 53 -18.92 -0.95 2.77
CA LEU A 53 -17.51 -1.09 3.16
C LEU A 53 -16.86 0.25 3.50
N LEU A 54 -17.05 1.25 2.65
CA LEU A 54 -16.54 2.61 2.90
C LEU A 54 -17.15 3.20 4.18
N ALA A 55 -18.46 3.01 4.40
CA ALA A 55 -19.11 3.45 5.63
C ALA A 55 -18.53 2.75 6.87
N TRP A 56 -18.18 1.47 6.75
CA TRP A 56 -17.51 0.75 7.85
C TRP A 56 -16.14 1.35 8.16
N TYR A 57 -15.30 1.64 7.15
CA TYR A 57 -14.00 2.30 7.35
C TYR A 57 -14.18 3.73 7.90
N GLU A 58 -15.15 4.48 7.38
CA GLU A 58 -15.46 5.83 7.87
C GLU A 58 -15.93 5.84 9.34
N ALA A 59 -16.57 4.79 9.81
CA ALA A 59 -17.01 4.66 11.19
C ALA A 59 -15.89 4.32 12.18
N GLN A 60 -14.70 3.92 11.70
CA GLN A 60 -13.57 3.57 12.58
C GLN A 60 -13.02 4.80 13.32
N PRO A 61 -12.39 4.65 14.48
CA PRO A 61 -11.85 5.81 15.22
C PRO A 61 -10.60 6.43 14.56
N TRP A 62 -9.90 5.71 13.68
CA TRP A 62 -8.70 6.18 12.95
C TRP A 62 -9.05 6.72 11.56
N THR A 63 -8.08 7.36 10.90
CA THR A 63 -8.12 7.67 9.46
C THR A 63 -7.42 6.56 8.68
N THR A 64 -8.09 5.99 7.67
CA THR A 64 -7.54 4.96 6.79
C THR A 64 -6.88 5.61 5.58
N LEU A 65 -5.60 5.32 5.39
CA LEU A 65 -4.85 5.60 4.17
C LEU A 65 -4.63 4.27 3.45
N PHE A 66 -4.78 4.24 2.14
CA PHE A 66 -4.48 3.02 1.40
C PHE A 66 -3.67 3.31 0.13
N VAL A 67 -2.83 2.35 -0.22
CA VAL A 67 -2.16 2.23 -1.51
C VAL A 67 -3.02 1.31 -2.37
N ASP A 68 -3.07 1.50 -3.66
CA ASP A 68 -3.77 0.58 -4.55
C ASP A 68 -2.94 -0.70 -4.84
N GLY A 69 -3.62 -1.83 -5.00
CA GLY A 69 -3.03 -3.13 -5.34
C GLY A 69 -3.49 -3.63 -6.72
N ASN A 70 -3.48 -4.94 -6.93
CA ASN A 70 -4.02 -5.54 -8.15
C ASN A 70 -5.50 -5.97 -8.02
N HIS A 71 -6.05 -5.91 -6.82
CA HIS A 71 -7.47 -6.15 -6.53
C HIS A 71 -8.25 -4.85 -6.32
N GLU A 72 -8.19 -3.95 -7.32
CA GLU A 72 -8.91 -2.69 -7.32
C GLU A 72 -9.71 -2.49 -8.62
N ASN A 73 -10.86 -1.82 -8.52
CA ASN A 73 -11.61 -1.39 -9.70
C ASN A 73 -11.12 -0.01 -10.15
N TYR A 74 -10.14 -0.02 -11.05
CA TYR A 74 -9.52 1.21 -11.54
C TYR A 74 -10.46 2.09 -12.35
N ASP A 75 -11.49 1.50 -13.02
CA ASP A 75 -12.50 2.30 -13.73
C ASP A 75 -13.29 3.18 -12.76
N LEU A 76 -13.46 2.75 -11.50
CA LEU A 76 -14.11 3.55 -10.46
C LEU A 76 -13.11 4.53 -9.81
N ILE A 77 -11.94 4.05 -9.39
CA ILE A 77 -10.94 4.88 -8.70
C ILE A 77 -10.56 6.09 -9.57
N ASP A 78 -10.37 5.90 -10.87
CA ASP A 78 -9.99 6.97 -11.80
C ASP A 78 -11.07 8.06 -11.94
N THR A 79 -12.31 7.82 -11.49
CA THR A 79 -13.37 8.83 -11.50
C THR A 79 -13.36 9.77 -10.29
N PHE A 80 -12.69 9.42 -9.23
CA PHE A 80 -12.72 10.20 -7.98
C PHE A 80 -11.86 11.45 -8.09
N PRO A 81 -12.31 12.58 -7.51
CA PRO A 81 -11.59 13.83 -7.61
C PRO A 81 -10.26 13.77 -6.87
N VAL A 82 -9.22 14.26 -7.56
CA VAL A 82 -7.89 14.43 -6.97
C VAL A 82 -7.85 15.73 -6.16
N THR A 83 -7.31 15.66 -4.96
CA THR A 83 -7.03 16.80 -4.08
C THR A 83 -5.60 16.71 -3.53
N GLU A 84 -5.22 17.65 -2.68
CA GLU A 84 -3.90 17.65 -2.03
C GLU A 84 -4.05 17.47 -0.51
N ARG A 85 -3.34 16.48 0.04
CA ARG A 85 -3.13 16.30 1.49
C ARG A 85 -1.69 15.82 1.75
N PHE A 86 -1.16 16.13 2.90
CA PHE A 86 0.19 15.70 3.32
C PHE A 86 1.32 16.10 2.35
N GLY A 87 1.12 17.16 1.56
CA GLY A 87 2.09 17.62 0.57
C GLY A 87 2.11 16.86 -0.76
N GLY A 88 1.20 15.91 -0.98
CA GLY A 88 1.04 15.13 -2.21
C GLY A 88 -0.42 15.03 -2.66
N LYS A 89 -0.63 14.45 -3.84
CA LYS A 89 -1.96 14.21 -4.41
C LYS A 89 -2.61 12.99 -3.79
N VAL A 90 -3.89 13.12 -3.45
CA VAL A 90 -4.71 12.04 -2.90
C VAL A 90 -6.10 12.04 -3.52
N GLN A 91 -6.82 10.94 -3.34
CA GLN A 91 -8.27 10.89 -3.58
C GLN A 91 -8.95 10.55 -2.25
N VAL A 92 -9.94 11.35 -1.85
CA VAL A 92 -10.81 11.02 -0.71
C VAL A 92 -11.97 10.21 -1.25
N MET A 93 -12.25 9.07 -0.62
CA MET A 93 -13.30 8.17 -1.12
C MET A 93 -14.68 8.79 -0.98
N PRO A 94 -15.63 8.40 -1.86
CA PRO A 94 -16.99 8.96 -1.84
C PRO A 94 -17.65 8.83 -0.48
N ASP A 95 -18.38 9.88 -0.08
CA ASP A 95 -19.14 9.96 1.17
C ASP A 95 -18.32 9.67 2.44
N THR A 96 -16.98 9.88 2.37
CA THR A 96 -16.06 9.76 3.50
C THR A 96 -15.18 11.00 3.63
N ASP A 97 -14.65 11.22 4.84
CA ASP A 97 -13.62 12.22 5.12
C ASP A 97 -12.29 11.58 5.53
N HIS A 98 -12.35 10.31 5.97
CA HIS A 98 -11.27 9.59 6.64
C HIS A 98 -10.85 8.29 5.91
N VAL A 99 -11.26 8.12 4.65
CA VAL A 99 -10.78 7.04 3.77
C VAL A 99 -10.10 7.66 2.57
N ILE A 100 -8.77 7.53 2.49
CA ILE A 100 -7.93 8.31 1.59
C ILE A 100 -7.00 7.40 0.80
N HIS A 101 -7.09 7.48 -0.52
CA HIS A 101 -6.16 6.83 -1.44
C HIS A 101 -4.89 7.68 -1.59
N LEU A 102 -3.75 7.09 -1.27
CA LEU A 102 -2.42 7.64 -1.50
C LEU A 102 -2.00 7.30 -2.94
N MET A 103 -1.91 8.29 -3.81
CA MET A 103 -1.70 8.09 -5.24
C MET A 103 -0.28 7.64 -5.56
N ARG A 104 -0.13 6.88 -6.65
CA ARG A 104 1.15 6.37 -7.13
C ARG A 104 2.16 7.45 -7.44
N GLY A 105 3.40 7.22 -7.02
CA GLY A 105 4.53 8.09 -7.32
C GLY A 105 4.58 9.37 -6.50
N GLU A 106 3.69 9.54 -5.53
CA GLU A 106 3.69 10.69 -4.65
C GLU A 106 4.62 10.51 -3.45
N VAL A 107 5.07 11.63 -2.89
CA VAL A 107 5.82 11.70 -1.63
C VAL A 107 5.01 12.54 -0.65
N TYR A 108 4.77 12.00 0.53
CA TYR A 108 3.96 12.60 1.58
C TYR A 108 4.78 12.92 2.82
N ASP A 109 4.48 14.03 3.48
CA ASP A 109 4.93 14.34 4.83
C ASP A 109 3.80 13.98 5.81
N LEU A 110 3.82 12.71 6.29
CA LEU A 110 2.76 12.15 7.15
C LEU A 110 2.97 12.56 8.61
N PRO A 111 1.94 13.07 9.31
CA PRO A 111 2.06 13.47 10.71
C PRO A 111 2.19 12.25 11.63
N VAL A 112 3.13 12.26 12.57
CA VAL A 112 3.37 11.19 13.54
C VAL A 112 3.05 11.59 14.97
N GLU A 113 3.57 12.71 15.44
CA GLU A 113 3.29 13.29 16.76
C GLU A 113 3.16 14.80 16.62
N ALA A 114 2.80 15.50 17.67
CA ALA A 114 2.47 16.92 17.65
C ALA A 114 3.56 17.78 16.96
N GLY A 115 3.34 18.08 15.69
CA GLY A 115 4.20 18.91 14.86
C GLY A 115 5.36 18.22 14.15
N GLU A 116 5.52 16.91 14.34
CA GLU A 116 6.51 16.10 13.60
C GLU A 116 5.85 15.38 12.42
N THR A 117 6.63 15.19 11.36
CA THR A 117 6.24 14.42 10.17
C THR A 117 7.32 13.44 9.80
N VAL A 118 6.92 12.37 9.12
CA VAL A 118 7.84 11.44 8.45
C VAL A 118 7.58 11.51 6.95
N ARG A 119 8.65 11.45 6.16
CA ARG A 119 8.54 11.48 4.71
C ARG A 119 8.35 10.07 4.17
N ALA A 120 7.28 9.87 3.39
CA ALA A 120 6.92 8.58 2.83
C ALA A 120 6.79 8.65 1.31
N PHE A 121 7.43 7.73 0.60
CA PHE A 121 7.18 7.50 -0.82
C PHE A 121 6.14 6.39 -0.99
N VAL A 122 5.24 6.54 -1.97
CA VAL A 122 4.17 5.59 -2.25
C VAL A 122 4.19 5.16 -3.71
N MET A 123 4.07 3.85 -3.95
CA MET A 123 3.92 3.28 -5.28
C MET A 123 3.03 2.04 -5.24
N GLY A 124 1.80 2.18 -5.70
CA GLY A 124 0.83 1.09 -5.76
C GLY A 124 0.98 0.20 -7.00
N GLY A 125 0.11 -0.81 -7.06
CA GLY A 125 0.04 -1.78 -8.13
C GLY A 125 0.84 -3.05 -7.87
N ALA A 126 0.42 -4.11 -8.55
CA ALA A 126 1.15 -5.37 -8.69
C ALA A 126 0.60 -6.14 -9.88
N SER A 127 1.33 -7.15 -10.35
CA SER A 127 0.88 -8.01 -11.44
C SER A 127 0.06 -9.18 -10.90
N SER A 128 -1.21 -9.31 -11.32
CA SER A 128 -2.08 -10.44 -10.95
C SER A 128 -1.51 -11.77 -11.42
N THR A 129 -1.26 -12.67 -10.50
CA THR A 129 -0.78 -14.04 -10.79
C THR A 129 -1.87 -14.94 -11.40
N ASP A 130 -3.13 -14.57 -11.21
CA ASP A 130 -4.33 -15.30 -11.69
C ASP A 130 -5.01 -14.60 -12.89
N ARG A 131 -4.30 -13.68 -13.58
CA ARG A 131 -4.79 -12.91 -14.72
C ARG A 131 -5.55 -13.75 -15.76
N MET A 132 -5.08 -14.97 -16.01
CA MET A 132 -5.67 -15.90 -16.99
C MET A 132 -7.11 -16.34 -16.64
N TRP A 133 -7.52 -16.20 -15.38
CA TRP A 133 -8.85 -16.55 -14.89
C TRP A 133 -9.77 -15.35 -14.71
N ARG A 134 -9.26 -14.14 -14.96
CA ARG A 134 -9.98 -12.88 -14.76
C ARG A 134 -10.51 -12.31 -16.06
N VAL A 135 -11.50 -11.42 -15.96
CA VAL A 135 -12.17 -10.77 -17.09
C VAL A 135 -11.82 -9.28 -17.09
N ASP A 136 -11.28 -8.81 -18.21
CA ASP A 136 -10.92 -7.41 -18.44
C ASP A 136 -12.13 -6.46 -18.22
N GLY A 137 -11.90 -5.37 -17.48
CA GLY A 137 -12.91 -4.39 -17.10
C GLY A 137 -14.02 -4.90 -16.14
N ARG A 138 -13.81 -6.07 -15.51
CA ARG A 138 -14.77 -6.64 -14.54
C ARG A 138 -14.11 -7.21 -13.29
N SER A 139 -13.00 -7.90 -13.43
CA SER A 139 -12.27 -8.51 -12.33
C SER A 139 -10.75 -8.40 -12.54
N TRP A 140 -10.35 -7.70 -13.57
CA TRP A 140 -8.97 -7.33 -13.87
C TRP A 140 -8.93 -6.06 -14.71
N TRP A 141 -7.95 -5.24 -14.49
CA TRP A 141 -7.67 -4.01 -15.23
C TRP A 141 -6.18 -3.92 -15.52
N ALA A 142 -5.81 -3.56 -16.75
CA ALA A 142 -4.41 -3.33 -17.11
C ALA A 142 -3.75 -2.21 -16.26
N ARG A 143 -4.58 -1.35 -15.66
CA ARG A 143 -4.19 -0.31 -14.71
C ARG A 143 -3.67 -0.86 -13.38
N GLU A 144 -3.75 -2.19 -13.11
CA GLU A 144 -3.03 -2.79 -11.97
C GLU A 144 -1.53 -2.48 -12.05
N MET A 145 -0.99 -2.31 -13.27
CA MET A 145 0.37 -1.84 -13.50
C MET A 145 0.41 -0.32 -13.67
N PRO A 146 1.38 0.35 -13.07
CA PRO A 146 1.54 1.79 -13.24
C PRO A 146 1.77 2.19 -14.69
N SER A 147 1.28 3.37 -15.06
CA SER A 147 1.52 3.99 -16.37
C SER A 147 2.89 4.68 -16.43
N ASP A 148 3.39 4.93 -17.66
CA ASP A 148 4.61 5.72 -17.89
C ASP A 148 4.57 7.08 -17.19
N ALA A 149 3.39 7.72 -17.11
CA ALA A 149 3.21 9.00 -16.44
C ALA A 149 3.39 8.87 -14.92
N GLU A 150 2.92 7.79 -14.31
CA GLU A 150 3.10 7.51 -12.87
C GLU A 150 4.55 7.19 -12.54
N TYR A 151 5.25 6.40 -13.36
CA TYR A 151 6.70 6.19 -13.23
C TYR A 151 7.50 7.48 -13.36
N ALA A 152 7.15 8.34 -14.33
CA ALA A 152 7.80 9.63 -14.51
C ALA A 152 7.56 10.56 -13.32
N ASN A 153 6.32 10.60 -12.78
CA ASN A 153 5.96 11.36 -11.57
C ASN A 153 6.76 10.87 -10.36
N ALA A 154 6.80 9.57 -10.13
CA ALA A 154 7.57 8.93 -9.05
C ALA A 154 9.05 9.32 -9.12
N THR A 155 9.64 9.17 -10.30
CA THR A 155 11.05 9.53 -10.55
C THR A 155 11.32 11.01 -10.29
N ALA A 156 10.43 11.92 -10.74
CA ALA A 156 10.56 13.35 -10.54
C ALA A 156 10.44 13.74 -9.06
N ASN A 157 9.49 13.15 -8.35
CA ASN A 157 9.29 13.40 -6.92
C ASN A 157 10.46 12.91 -6.08
N LEU A 158 10.96 11.69 -6.32
CA LEU A 158 12.12 11.15 -5.61
C LEU A 158 13.38 11.99 -5.87
N LYS A 159 13.64 12.37 -7.12
CA LYS A 159 14.76 13.28 -7.46
C LYS A 159 14.65 14.64 -6.76
N ARG A 160 13.44 15.21 -6.70
CA ARG A 160 13.19 16.48 -5.99
C ARG A 160 13.50 16.37 -4.49
N MET A 161 13.27 15.19 -3.89
CA MET A 161 13.58 14.91 -2.49
C MET A 161 15.03 14.42 -2.28
N GLY A 162 15.85 14.33 -3.34
CA GLY A 162 17.21 13.80 -3.25
C GLY A 162 17.26 12.35 -2.79
N PHE A 163 16.22 11.55 -3.12
CA PHE A 163 16.04 10.16 -2.71
C PHE A 163 16.05 9.95 -1.18
N GLN A 164 15.66 10.99 -0.43
CA GLN A 164 15.63 10.97 1.04
C GLN A 164 14.20 10.84 1.54
N VAL A 165 13.80 9.61 1.84
CA VAL A 165 12.53 9.27 2.48
C VAL A 165 12.76 8.43 3.74
N ASP A 166 11.86 8.54 4.72
CA ASP A 166 11.92 7.78 5.96
C ASP A 166 11.26 6.41 5.81
N TYR A 167 10.19 6.33 4.99
CA TYR A 167 9.38 5.14 4.76
C TYR A 167 8.99 5.01 3.29
N VAL A 168 8.75 3.77 2.87
CA VAL A 168 8.16 3.45 1.57
C VAL A 168 6.95 2.55 1.79
N PHE A 169 5.85 2.83 1.09
CA PHE A 169 4.64 2.00 1.08
C PHE A 169 4.33 1.60 -0.36
N THR A 170 4.37 0.31 -0.62
CA THR A 170 4.04 -0.27 -1.93
C THR A 170 3.06 -1.43 -1.77
N HIS A 171 2.56 -1.97 -2.87
CA HIS A 171 1.87 -3.24 -2.82
C HIS A 171 2.83 -4.40 -3.11
N ASP A 172 3.59 -4.32 -4.19
CA ASP A 172 4.64 -5.30 -4.52
C ASP A 172 6.00 -4.90 -3.90
N VAL A 173 7.01 -5.74 -4.01
CA VAL A 173 8.34 -5.57 -3.42
C VAL A 173 9.44 -5.41 -4.48
N PRO A 174 10.63 -4.85 -4.15
CA PRO A 174 11.79 -4.86 -5.03
C PRO A 174 12.23 -6.27 -5.43
N HIS A 175 12.89 -6.39 -6.58
CA HIS A 175 13.30 -7.69 -7.13
C HIS A 175 14.19 -8.50 -6.19
N GLU A 176 15.16 -7.88 -5.54
CA GLU A 176 16.06 -8.57 -4.60
C GLU A 176 15.31 -9.12 -3.39
N ALA A 177 14.29 -8.41 -2.91
CA ALA A 177 13.43 -8.91 -1.84
C ALA A 177 12.70 -10.20 -2.24
N LEU A 178 12.18 -10.30 -3.50
CA LEU A 178 11.55 -11.52 -4.03
C LEU A 178 12.48 -12.74 -4.06
N LEU A 179 13.78 -12.54 -4.07
CA LEU A 179 14.76 -13.61 -4.07
C LEU A 179 15.00 -14.23 -2.69
N ASP A 180 14.49 -13.60 -1.64
CA ASP A 180 14.60 -14.18 -0.28
C ASP A 180 13.68 -15.39 -0.10
N THR A 181 14.25 -16.58 -0.29
CA THR A 181 13.54 -17.86 -0.18
C THR A 181 13.09 -18.20 1.23
N SER A 182 13.53 -17.47 2.25
CA SER A 182 13.02 -17.65 3.62
C SER A 182 11.68 -16.96 3.85
N VAL A 183 11.33 -16.00 2.98
CA VAL A 183 10.07 -15.26 2.99
C VAL A 183 9.16 -15.76 1.87
N PHE A 184 9.69 -15.94 0.66
CA PHE A 184 8.92 -16.25 -0.54
C PHE A 184 9.24 -17.65 -1.07
N ASP A 185 8.35 -18.61 -0.85
CA ASP A 185 8.50 -19.99 -1.33
C ASP A 185 7.96 -20.16 -2.77
N TYR A 186 8.46 -19.33 -3.69
CA TYR A 186 8.13 -19.45 -5.11
C TYR A 186 9.12 -20.35 -5.85
N ALA A 187 8.60 -21.17 -6.78
CA ALA A 187 9.44 -22.04 -7.59
C ALA A 187 10.50 -21.26 -8.37
N ALA A 188 11.74 -21.75 -8.37
CA ALA A 188 12.81 -21.14 -9.15
C ALA A 188 12.42 -21.06 -10.65
N GLY A 189 12.48 -19.87 -11.24
CA GLY A 189 12.09 -19.61 -12.62
C GLY A 189 10.59 -19.39 -12.85
N SER A 190 9.75 -19.30 -11.80
CA SER A 190 8.38 -18.81 -11.91
C SER A 190 8.38 -17.37 -12.44
N ASP A 191 7.26 -16.94 -13.06
CA ASP A 191 7.13 -15.58 -13.57
C ASP A 191 7.15 -14.55 -12.42
N ILE A 192 6.66 -14.91 -11.24
CA ILE A 192 6.74 -14.08 -10.02
C ILE A 192 8.20 -13.78 -9.67
N ARG A 193 9.06 -14.80 -9.63
CA ARG A 193 10.50 -14.63 -9.31
C ARG A 193 11.31 -13.90 -10.38
N ARG A 194 10.83 -13.89 -11.63
CA ARG A 194 11.44 -13.09 -12.70
C ARG A 194 11.17 -11.61 -12.55
N GLY A 195 10.11 -11.28 -11.81
CA GLY A 195 9.63 -9.92 -11.68
C GLY A 195 8.97 -9.40 -12.97
N ASN A 196 8.53 -8.18 -12.89
CA ASN A 196 7.89 -7.45 -13.97
C ASN A 196 8.45 -6.01 -14.00
N GLU A 197 7.89 -5.14 -14.84
CA GLU A 197 8.35 -3.76 -14.98
C GLU A 197 8.27 -2.98 -13.66
N LEU A 198 7.19 -3.15 -12.88
CA LEU A 198 7.04 -2.51 -11.57
C LEU A 198 8.09 -3.00 -10.58
N VAL A 199 8.27 -4.31 -10.46
CA VAL A 199 9.29 -4.92 -9.59
C VAL A 199 10.69 -4.41 -9.94
N GLY A 200 11.00 -4.28 -11.23
CA GLY A 200 12.25 -3.67 -11.70
C GLY A 200 12.38 -2.18 -11.35
N PHE A 201 11.29 -1.42 -11.45
CA PHE A 201 11.24 -0.03 -11.04
C PHE A 201 11.42 0.12 -9.52
N LEU A 202 10.75 -0.73 -8.72
CA LEU A 202 10.91 -0.74 -7.27
C LEU A 202 12.35 -1.08 -6.86
N GLN A 203 13.01 -2.00 -7.59
CA GLN A 203 14.44 -2.27 -7.36
C GLN A 203 15.29 -1.05 -7.64
N TRP A 204 15.06 -0.35 -8.76
CA TRP A 204 15.77 0.90 -9.04
C TRP A 204 15.53 1.94 -7.94
N VAL A 205 14.31 2.09 -7.44
CA VAL A 205 14.02 2.98 -6.32
C VAL A 205 14.82 2.57 -5.09
N ASP A 206 14.83 1.29 -4.77
CA ASP A 206 15.56 0.75 -3.62
C ASP A 206 17.07 1.01 -3.71
N ASP A 207 17.66 0.84 -4.91
CA ASP A 207 19.07 1.10 -5.16
C ASP A 207 19.46 2.59 -5.01
N GLU A 208 18.55 3.52 -5.36
CA GLU A 208 18.79 4.97 -5.34
C GLU A 208 18.50 5.62 -3.98
N LEU A 209 17.68 4.99 -3.13
CA LEU A 209 17.31 5.56 -1.83
C LEU A 209 18.50 5.67 -0.88
N ASP A 210 18.52 6.76 -0.11
CA ASP A 210 19.45 6.93 1.03
C ASP A 210 19.13 5.90 2.13
N LYS A 211 19.91 4.83 2.17
CA LYS A 211 19.72 3.70 3.10
C LYS A 211 19.94 4.08 4.57
N ASP A 212 20.70 5.11 4.85
CA ASP A 212 20.90 5.60 6.22
C ASP A 212 19.66 6.35 6.72
N ARG A 213 18.84 6.88 5.79
CA ARG A 213 17.59 7.56 6.10
C ARG A 213 16.38 6.62 6.08
N LEU A 214 16.35 5.67 5.19
CA LEU A 214 15.25 4.71 5.07
C LEU A 214 15.15 3.85 6.34
N LYS A 215 14.04 3.97 7.05
CA LYS A 215 13.76 3.19 8.26
C LYS A 215 13.11 1.86 7.93
N MET A 216 12.09 1.89 7.05
CA MET A 216 11.36 0.68 6.66
C MET A 216 10.63 0.87 5.32
N TRP A 217 10.60 -0.20 4.55
CA TRP A 217 9.76 -0.37 3.36
C TRP A 217 8.67 -1.39 3.66
N TYR A 218 7.40 -0.99 3.58
CA TYR A 218 6.26 -1.86 3.80
C TYR A 218 5.61 -2.25 2.48
N ALA A 219 5.21 -3.52 2.36
CA ALA A 219 4.49 -4.06 1.20
C ALA A 219 3.41 -5.07 1.62
N GLY A 220 2.52 -5.42 0.68
CA GLY A 220 1.51 -6.47 0.80
C GLY A 220 1.70 -7.59 -0.23
N HIS A 221 0.63 -7.93 -0.99
CA HIS A 221 0.57 -8.78 -2.17
C HIS A 221 0.92 -10.27 -1.98
N HIS A 222 1.91 -10.57 -1.18
CA HIS A 222 2.46 -11.92 -1.06
C HIS A 222 1.80 -12.76 0.04
N HIS A 223 0.82 -12.21 0.75
CA HIS A 223 0.05 -12.85 1.82
C HIS A 223 0.92 -13.52 2.90
N VAL A 224 2.00 -12.87 3.28
CA VAL A 224 2.88 -13.29 4.37
C VAL A 224 3.14 -12.13 5.32
N ASP A 225 3.34 -12.42 6.60
CA ASP A 225 3.85 -11.47 7.58
C ASP A 225 5.31 -11.79 7.84
N SER A 226 6.24 -11.02 7.29
CA SER A 226 7.67 -11.31 7.42
C SER A 226 8.57 -10.10 7.21
N MET A 227 9.74 -10.14 7.84
CA MET A 227 10.85 -9.27 7.49
C MET A 227 11.74 -9.98 6.48
N VAL A 228 12.12 -9.28 5.41
CA VAL A 228 13.17 -9.72 4.48
C VAL A 228 14.53 -9.65 5.20
N LYS A 229 15.49 -10.47 4.80
CA LYS A 229 16.80 -10.61 5.47
C LYS A 229 17.61 -9.33 5.61
N ASP A 230 17.38 -8.35 4.75
CA ASP A 230 18.04 -7.05 4.83
C ASP A 230 17.63 -6.24 6.07
N GLY A 231 16.49 -6.59 6.71
CA GLY A 231 15.95 -5.94 7.88
C GLY A 231 15.29 -4.58 7.61
N GLN A 232 15.14 -4.18 6.35
CA GLN A 232 14.49 -2.94 5.94
C GLN A 232 13.16 -3.17 5.19
N HIS A 233 12.97 -4.32 4.53
CA HIS A 233 11.74 -4.67 3.84
C HIS A 233 10.84 -5.52 4.71
N CYS A 234 9.60 -5.08 4.90
CA CYS A 234 8.57 -5.71 5.71
C CYS A 234 7.36 -6.02 4.84
N VAL A 235 6.98 -7.28 4.72
CA VAL A 235 5.77 -7.70 4.03
C VAL A 235 4.71 -8.03 5.08
N LEU A 236 3.51 -7.54 4.89
CA LEU A 236 2.40 -7.67 5.82
C LEU A 236 1.17 -8.26 5.15
N TYR A 237 0.44 -9.08 5.90
CA TYR A 237 -0.84 -9.62 5.50
C TYR A 237 -1.86 -9.61 6.65
N GLN A 238 -1.68 -10.45 7.67
CA GLN A 238 -2.63 -10.58 8.77
C GLN A 238 -2.34 -9.62 9.93
N GLN A 239 -1.09 -9.24 10.12
CA GLN A 239 -0.71 -8.40 11.24
C GLN A 239 -0.91 -6.91 10.94
N VAL A 240 -1.26 -6.17 11.99
CA VAL A 240 -1.24 -4.70 12.01
C VAL A 240 -0.11 -4.29 12.95
N VAL A 241 0.88 -3.59 12.42
CA VAL A 241 2.09 -3.22 13.16
C VAL A 241 2.21 -1.70 13.33
N PRO A 242 2.79 -1.21 14.41
CA PRO A 242 3.17 0.20 14.52
C PRO A 242 4.22 0.57 13.47
N LEU A 243 4.19 1.80 12.99
CA LEU A 243 5.17 2.31 12.03
C LEU A 243 6.60 2.19 12.58
N GLY A 244 7.50 1.61 11.81
CA GLY A 244 8.89 1.33 12.18
C GLY A 244 9.10 -0.01 12.87
N GLU A 245 8.03 -0.82 13.04
CA GLU A 245 8.12 -2.18 13.55
C GLU A 245 7.79 -3.21 12.47
N GLY A 246 8.33 -4.42 12.61
CA GLY A 246 7.96 -5.60 11.82
C GLY A 246 6.96 -6.50 12.53
N PRO A 247 6.51 -7.58 11.86
CA PRO A 247 5.60 -8.57 12.44
C PRO A 247 6.24 -9.26 13.65
N LYS A 248 5.39 -9.68 14.60
CA LYS A 248 5.82 -10.36 15.83
C LYS A 248 5.38 -11.82 15.77
N TRP A 249 6.28 -12.73 16.18
CA TRP A 249 6.07 -14.18 16.24
C TRP A 249 6.05 -14.68 17.66
#